data_67612a6353a2eeb3a12fbf8abddbe500
#
_entry.id   67612a6353a2eeb3a12fbf8abddbe500
#
_cell.length_a   1.000
_cell.length_b   1.000
_cell.length_c   1.000
_cell.angle_alpha   90.00
_cell.angle_beta   90.00
_cell.angle_gamma   90.00
#
_symmetry.space_group_name_H-M   'P 1'
#
loop_
_entity.id
_entity.type
_entity.pdbx_description
1 polymer ?
#
loop_
_entity_poly.entity_id
_entity_poly.type
_entity_poly.pdbx_seq_one_letter_code
_entity_poly.pdbx_strand_id
1 'polypeptide(L)'
;MSLRALKTFYNFNIGNCFKRLYSSKDDVLKRRQEELMKRGLPKKKPLEGVKNVILISSGKGGVGKSTVAVNLALAIARQPQAFKVSILDTDIFGPSIPIMMNVNDSPLLGDNDKMLPVTNYGVGCISMGLLVKEEQAVVWRGPMVMGALNKMLFGTDWGDTDYLIVDTPPGTGDIHLSRSQTIGVSGAVVVSTPQAVARADVRKGVDMYNKMGVRVLGLVQNMSSFLCTNCSHKTHMFGEDGARLMAEELGIRLLADIPMDPLLVTSGDSGVPVLVSHPESSVAKVYKDFANKICSQKL
;
A
#
# COMPACT_ATOMS: atom_id res chain seq x y z
N MET A 1 -3.68 -22.38 -66.90
CA MET A 1 -3.27 -21.72 -65.65
C MET A 1 -2.97 -22.81 -64.63
N SER A 2 -1.74 -22.89 -64.13
CA SER A 2 -1.30 -23.99 -63.29
C SER A 2 -1.78 -23.81 -61.84
N LEU A 3 -2.11 -24.92 -61.16
CA LEU A 3 -2.53 -24.97 -59.78
C LEU A 3 -1.56 -24.27 -58.78
N ARG A 4 -0.34 -24.04 -59.18
CA ARG A 4 0.67 -23.25 -58.41
C ARG A 4 0.35 -21.74 -58.38
N ALA A 5 -0.20 -21.17 -59.44
CA ALA A 5 -0.54 -19.74 -59.50
C ALA A 5 -1.76 -19.40 -58.64
N LEU A 6 -2.73 -20.32 -58.51
CA LEU A 6 -3.90 -20.16 -57.64
C LEU A 6 -3.56 -20.24 -56.14
N LYS A 7 -2.61 -21.09 -55.72
CA LYS A 7 -2.16 -21.17 -54.34
C LYS A 7 -1.38 -19.91 -53.90
N THR A 8 -0.59 -19.32 -54.78
CA THR A 8 0.15 -18.09 -54.45
C THR A 8 -0.78 -16.88 -54.36
N PHE A 9 -1.84 -16.82 -55.17
CA PHE A 9 -2.82 -15.71 -55.14
C PHE A 9 -3.75 -15.79 -53.90
N TYR A 10 -4.11 -16.99 -53.44
CA TYR A 10 -4.95 -17.20 -52.28
C TYR A 10 -4.22 -16.89 -50.98
N ASN A 11 -2.95 -17.29 -50.86
CA ASN A 11 -2.14 -17.01 -49.65
C ASN A 11 -1.73 -15.53 -49.52
N PHE A 12 -1.61 -14.79 -50.66
CA PHE A 12 -1.22 -13.38 -50.62
C PHE A 12 -2.38 -12.45 -50.23
N ASN A 13 -3.62 -12.77 -50.60
CA ASN A 13 -4.78 -11.96 -50.26
C ASN A 13 -5.30 -12.16 -48.86
N ILE A 14 -5.29 -13.40 -48.33
CA ILE A 14 -5.75 -13.69 -46.95
C ILE A 14 -4.77 -13.16 -45.92
N GLY A 15 -3.46 -13.30 -46.13
CA GLY A 15 -2.42 -12.77 -45.25
C GLY A 15 -2.44 -11.24 -45.12
N ASN A 16 -2.70 -10.52 -46.18
CA ASN A 16 -2.80 -9.07 -46.18
C ASN A 16 -4.12 -8.55 -45.60
N CYS A 17 -5.21 -9.29 -45.79
CA CYS A 17 -6.51 -8.96 -45.18
C CYS A 17 -6.48 -9.15 -43.65
N PHE A 18 -5.88 -10.23 -43.15
CA PHE A 18 -5.70 -10.46 -41.71
C PHE A 18 -4.73 -9.42 -41.08
N LYS A 19 -3.61 -9.11 -41.71
CA LYS A 19 -2.71 -8.05 -41.23
C LYS A 19 -3.39 -6.67 -41.17
N ARG A 20 -4.25 -6.33 -42.15
CA ARG A 20 -4.99 -5.07 -42.15
C ARG A 20 -6.08 -5.02 -41.06
N LEU A 21 -6.77 -6.13 -40.77
CA LEU A 21 -7.77 -6.22 -39.75
C LEU A 21 -7.18 -6.19 -38.30
N TYR A 22 -6.02 -6.80 -38.12
CA TYR A 22 -5.32 -6.74 -36.82
C TYR A 22 -4.66 -5.35 -36.60
N SER A 23 -4.01 -4.78 -37.62
CA SER A 23 -3.45 -3.42 -37.54
C SER A 23 -4.51 -2.36 -37.21
N SER A 24 -5.71 -2.45 -37.79
CA SER A 24 -6.78 -1.48 -37.50
C SER A 24 -7.36 -1.59 -36.08
N LYS A 25 -7.39 -2.80 -35.49
CA LYS A 25 -7.81 -2.98 -34.09
C LYS A 25 -6.77 -2.46 -33.09
N ASP A 26 -5.51 -2.70 -33.37
CA ASP A 26 -4.41 -2.19 -32.51
C ASP A 26 -4.31 -0.66 -32.61
N ASP A 27 -4.53 -0.06 -33.80
CA ASP A 27 -4.56 1.38 -33.99
C ASP A 27 -5.79 2.03 -33.32
N VAL A 28 -6.94 1.38 -33.34
CA VAL A 28 -8.15 1.83 -32.61
C VAL A 28 -7.96 1.72 -31.10
N LEU A 29 -7.35 0.65 -30.62
CA LEU A 29 -7.01 0.49 -29.21
C LEU A 29 -5.97 1.54 -28.75
N LYS A 30 -4.94 1.79 -29.54
CA LYS A 30 -3.95 2.85 -29.25
C LYS A 30 -4.59 4.23 -29.22
N ARG A 31 -5.41 4.59 -30.23
CA ARG A 31 -6.14 5.88 -30.23
C ARG A 31 -7.08 6.02 -29.03
N ARG A 32 -7.78 4.97 -28.65
CA ARG A 32 -8.65 4.96 -27.46
C ARG A 32 -7.86 5.11 -26.16
N GLN A 33 -6.68 4.50 -26.09
CA GLN A 33 -5.75 4.68 -24.97
C GLN A 33 -5.17 6.10 -24.96
N GLU A 34 -4.80 6.66 -26.10
CA GLU A 34 -4.33 8.04 -26.22
C GLU A 34 -5.43 9.06 -25.90
N GLU A 35 -6.67 8.81 -26.30
CA GLU A 35 -7.82 9.65 -25.92
C GLU A 35 -8.16 9.57 -24.43
N LEU A 36 -8.04 8.39 -23.82
CA LEU A 36 -8.17 8.22 -22.37
C LEU A 36 -7.03 8.93 -21.61
N MET A 37 -5.81 8.90 -22.13
CA MET A 37 -4.68 9.66 -21.59
C MET A 37 -4.83 11.17 -21.79
N LYS A 38 -5.43 11.63 -22.91
CA LYS A 38 -5.73 13.05 -23.18
C LYS A 38 -6.85 13.62 -22.33
N ARG A 39 -7.72 12.79 -21.73
CA ARG A 39 -8.78 13.24 -20.78
C ARG A 39 -8.23 13.75 -19.46
N GLY A 40 -6.92 13.85 -19.30
CA GLY A 40 -6.24 14.38 -18.15
C GLY A 40 -6.46 13.51 -16.91
N LEU A 41 -5.39 13.14 -16.24
CA LEU A 41 -5.48 12.55 -14.89
C LEU A 41 -6.29 13.51 -14.01
N PRO A 42 -7.23 13.03 -13.19
CA PRO A 42 -7.99 13.87 -12.29
C PRO A 42 -7.02 14.75 -11.48
N LYS A 43 -7.32 16.05 -11.38
CA LYS A 43 -6.47 16.97 -10.61
C LYS A 43 -6.37 16.45 -9.18
N LYS A 44 -5.16 16.21 -8.72
CA LYS A 44 -4.89 15.77 -7.34
C LYS A 44 -5.51 16.79 -6.38
N LYS A 45 -6.39 16.34 -5.50
CA LYS A 45 -7.01 17.17 -4.46
C LYS A 45 -6.27 16.88 -3.16
N PRO A 46 -5.52 17.86 -2.59
CA PRO A 46 -4.89 17.66 -1.30
C PRO A 46 -5.96 17.36 -0.23
N LEU A 47 -5.62 16.50 0.71
CA LEU A 47 -6.46 16.29 1.89
C LEU A 47 -6.29 17.48 2.83
N GLU A 48 -7.42 18.08 3.22
CA GLU A 48 -7.43 19.20 4.14
C GLU A 48 -6.82 18.80 5.47
N GLY A 49 -5.89 19.61 5.99
CA GLY A 49 -5.23 19.38 7.27
C GLY A 49 -4.12 18.33 7.25
N VAL A 50 -3.83 17.68 6.12
CA VAL A 50 -2.79 16.63 6.02
C VAL A 50 -1.59 17.15 5.24
N LYS A 51 -0.39 17.13 5.87
CA LYS A 51 0.86 17.57 5.23
C LYS A 51 1.46 16.49 4.34
N ASN A 52 1.56 15.26 4.84
CA ASN A 52 2.19 14.16 4.13
C ASN A 52 1.28 12.92 4.13
N VAL A 53 1.05 12.34 2.97
CA VAL A 53 0.31 11.08 2.79
C VAL A 53 1.28 10.00 2.34
N ILE A 54 1.44 8.95 3.14
CA ILE A 54 2.32 7.82 2.85
C ILE A 54 1.49 6.56 2.67
N LEU A 55 1.57 5.95 1.49
CA LEU A 55 0.92 4.67 1.22
C LEU A 55 1.81 3.52 1.69
N ILE A 56 1.24 2.58 2.44
CA ILE A 56 1.88 1.30 2.74
C ILE A 56 1.22 0.25 1.87
N SER A 57 2.00 -0.36 1.02
CA SER A 57 1.52 -1.23 -0.07
C SER A 57 2.27 -2.54 -0.11
N SER A 58 1.63 -3.57 -0.65
CA SER A 58 2.27 -4.86 -0.89
C SER A 58 1.73 -5.50 -2.15
N GLY A 59 2.57 -6.26 -2.85
CA GLY A 59 2.16 -6.98 -4.06
C GLY A 59 1.24 -8.18 -3.78
N LYS A 60 1.26 -8.73 -2.56
CA LYS A 60 0.42 -9.86 -2.15
C LYS A 60 -0.01 -9.73 -0.69
N GLY A 61 -1.05 -10.47 -0.30
CA GLY A 61 -1.49 -10.59 1.09
C GLY A 61 -0.51 -11.38 1.96
N GLY A 62 -0.62 -11.23 3.28
CA GLY A 62 0.14 -12.01 4.26
C GLY A 62 1.61 -11.61 4.45
N VAL A 63 2.07 -10.49 3.88
CA VAL A 63 3.46 -10.00 4.06
C VAL A 63 3.65 -9.13 5.31
N GLY A 64 2.60 -8.91 6.12
CA GLY A 64 2.64 -8.10 7.31
C GLY A 64 2.51 -6.59 7.07
N LYS A 65 1.89 -6.18 5.95
CA LYS A 65 1.69 -4.79 5.54
C LYS A 65 1.07 -3.93 6.66
N SER A 66 -0.05 -4.37 7.23
CA SER A 66 -0.78 -3.64 8.28
C SER A 66 0.03 -3.54 9.58
N THR A 67 0.76 -4.59 9.96
CA THR A 67 1.70 -4.57 11.08
C THR A 67 2.79 -3.52 10.87
N VAL A 68 3.31 -3.41 9.64
CA VAL A 68 4.29 -2.39 9.27
C VAL A 68 3.67 -1.00 9.33
N ALA A 69 2.44 -0.83 8.85
CA ALA A 69 1.73 0.46 8.87
C ALA A 69 1.51 0.97 10.30
N VAL A 70 1.00 0.12 11.20
CA VAL A 70 0.76 0.46 12.61
C VAL A 70 2.05 0.84 13.32
N ASN A 71 3.07 -0.01 13.24
CA ASN A 71 4.32 0.24 13.95
C ASN A 71 5.11 1.43 13.36
N LEU A 72 5.03 1.68 12.06
CA LEU A 72 5.60 2.89 11.45
C LEU A 72 4.88 4.15 11.96
N ALA A 73 3.54 4.15 11.97
CA ALA A 73 2.75 5.30 12.45
C ALA A 73 3.12 5.64 13.90
N LEU A 74 3.18 4.63 14.76
CA LEU A 74 3.58 4.79 16.16
C LEU A 74 5.04 5.23 16.31
N ALA A 75 5.95 4.72 15.48
CA ALA A 75 7.35 5.13 15.50
C ALA A 75 7.54 6.59 15.07
N ILE A 76 6.76 7.07 14.08
CA ILE A 76 6.76 8.48 13.66
C ILE A 76 6.18 9.38 14.76
N ALA A 77 5.05 8.99 15.36
CA ALA A 77 4.43 9.77 16.44
C ALA A 77 5.33 9.91 17.68
N ARG A 78 6.27 8.98 17.88
CA ARG A 78 7.24 8.98 18.99
C ARG A 78 8.59 9.62 18.66
N GLN A 79 8.70 10.25 17.48
CA GLN A 79 9.90 11.04 17.17
C GLN A 79 10.01 12.27 18.10
N PRO A 80 11.22 12.77 18.38
CA PRO A 80 11.43 13.95 19.23
C PRO A 80 10.65 15.19 18.78
N GLN A 81 10.32 15.28 17.49
CA GLN A 81 9.52 16.37 16.89
C GLN A 81 8.05 16.31 17.25
N ALA A 82 7.59 15.23 17.90
CA ALA A 82 6.20 15.02 18.33
C ALA A 82 5.18 15.20 17.18
N PHE A 83 5.44 14.55 16.03
CA PHE A 83 4.56 14.62 14.87
C PHE A 83 3.14 14.12 15.19
N LYS A 84 2.13 14.83 14.69
CA LYS A 84 0.75 14.37 14.69
C LYS A 84 0.57 13.34 13.57
N VAL A 85 0.21 12.13 13.93
CA VAL A 85 0.10 11.00 13.00
C VAL A 85 -1.29 10.42 13.05
N SER A 86 -1.83 10.12 11.88
CA SER A 86 -3.07 9.35 11.72
C SER A 86 -2.85 8.15 10.79
N ILE A 87 -3.67 7.13 10.97
CA ILE A 87 -3.67 5.93 10.14
C ILE A 87 -5.05 5.73 9.52
N LEU A 88 -5.06 5.43 8.22
CA LEU A 88 -6.26 5.09 7.47
C LEU A 88 -6.14 3.65 6.97
N ASP A 89 -7.00 2.79 7.50
CA ASP A 89 -7.15 1.42 7.03
C ASP A 89 -8.12 1.39 5.86
N THR A 90 -7.61 1.01 4.73
CA THR A 90 -8.37 0.94 3.49
C THR A 90 -8.55 -0.49 2.98
N ASP A 91 -8.16 -1.49 3.77
CA ASP A 91 -8.46 -2.90 3.51
C ASP A 91 -9.85 -3.24 4.02
N ILE A 92 -10.85 -3.06 3.14
CA ILE A 92 -12.27 -3.23 3.49
C ILE A 92 -12.62 -4.68 3.78
N PHE A 93 -11.90 -5.62 3.18
CA PHE A 93 -12.21 -7.05 3.29
C PHE A 93 -11.57 -7.73 4.51
N GLY A 94 -10.54 -7.13 5.08
CA GLY A 94 -9.83 -7.65 6.25
C GLY A 94 -9.25 -6.54 7.10
N PRO A 95 -10.11 -5.62 7.64
CA PRO A 95 -9.63 -4.51 8.42
C PRO A 95 -8.95 -5.03 9.70
N SER A 96 -7.66 -4.78 9.84
CA SER A 96 -6.85 -5.28 10.96
C SER A 96 -6.35 -4.19 11.90
N ILE A 97 -6.36 -2.94 11.47
CA ILE A 97 -5.91 -1.78 12.26
C ILE A 97 -6.67 -1.63 13.58
N PRO A 98 -8.04 -1.77 13.62
CA PRO A 98 -8.78 -1.64 14.88
C PRO A 98 -8.32 -2.60 15.95
N ILE A 99 -8.07 -3.86 15.60
CA ILE A 99 -7.58 -4.89 16.52
C ILE A 99 -6.19 -4.51 17.04
N MET A 100 -5.25 -4.24 16.12
CA MET A 100 -3.86 -3.93 16.47
C MET A 100 -3.70 -2.63 17.26
N MET A 101 -4.62 -1.67 17.11
CA MET A 101 -4.61 -0.39 17.81
C MET A 101 -5.55 -0.36 19.01
N ASN A 102 -6.23 -1.48 19.31
CA ASN A 102 -7.23 -1.57 20.38
C ASN A 102 -8.24 -0.42 20.34
N VAL A 103 -8.83 -0.20 19.17
CA VAL A 103 -9.88 0.80 18.94
C VAL A 103 -11.13 0.08 18.45
N ASN A 104 -12.25 0.27 19.17
CA ASN A 104 -13.51 -0.43 18.91
C ASN A 104 -14.70 0.53 18.75
N ASP A 105 -14.50 1.81 19.11
CA ASP A 105 -15.55 2.80 19.05
C ASP A 105 -15.78 3.29 17.63
N SER A 106 -17.03 3.55 17.27
CA SER A 106 -17.34 4.22 16.02
C SER A 106 -16.86 5.67 16.05
N PRO A 107 -16.30 6.21 14.97
CA PRO A 107 -15.91 7.61 14.88
C PRO A 107 -17.09 8.55 15.18
N LEU A 108 -16.88 9.52 16.04
CA LEU A 108 -17.85 10.58 16.29
C LEU A 108 -17.87 11.56 15.13
N LEU A 109 -19.01 12.27 14.97
CA LEU A 109 -19.10 13.38 14.02
C LEU A 109 -18.73 14.69 14.73
N GLY A 110 -17.85 15.46 14.11
CA GLY A 110 -17.52 16.81 14.53
C GLY A 110 -18.54 17.85 14.05
N ASP A 111 -18.27 19.13 14.32
CA ASP A 111 -19.17 20.25 14.03
C ASP A 111 -19.52 20.42 12.53
N ASN A 112 -18.70 19.88 11.63
CA ASN A 112 -18.89 19.97 10.18
C ASN A 112 -19.40 18.66 9.54
N ASP A 113 -20.05 17.80 10.31
CA ASP A 113 -20.48 16.44 9.90
C ASP A 113 -19.34 15.56 9.35
N LYS A 114 -18.09 15.91 9.66
CA LYS A 114 -16.92 15.09 9.37
C LYS A 114 -16.64 14.13 10.52
N MET A 115 -16.20 12.92 10.19
CA MET A 115 -15.77 11.93 11.17
C MET A 115 -14.50 12.39 11.88
N LEU A 116 -14.47 12.23 13.19
CA LEU A 116 -13.25 12.44 14.00
C LEU A 116 -12.51 11.11 14.12
N PRO A 117 -11.19 11.05 13.84
CA PRO A 117 -10.41 9.84 14.03
C PRO A 117 -10.46 9.35 15.47
N VAL A 118 -10.71 8.04 15.67
CA VAL A 118 -10.61 7.42 17.00
C VAL A 118 -9.14 7.34 17.38
N THR A 119 -8.78 7.93 18.52
CA THR A 119 -7.36 8.05 18.91
C THR A 119 -6.98 7.05 19.97
N ASN A 120 -5.91 6.27 19.75
CA ASN A 120 -5.26 5.48 20.77
C ASN A 120 -3.73 5.58 20.60
N TYR A 121 -3.00 5.47 21.69
CA TYR A 121 -1.52 5.58 21.74
C TYR A 121 -0.95 6.87 21.08
N GLY A 122 -1.77 7.93 20.96
CA GLY A 122 -1.41 9.18 20.32
C GLY A 122 -1.51 9.17 18.79
N VAL A 123 -2.14 8.16 18.18
CA VAL A 123 -2.37 8.05 16.74
C VAL A 123 -3.85 7.99 16.45
N GLY A 124 -4.33 8.86 15.56
CA GLY A 124 -5.73 8.85 15.09
C GLY A 124 -5.96 7.71 14.10
N CYS A 125 -7.09 7.01 14.20
CA CYS A 125 -7.42 5.85 13.39
C CYS A 125 -8.78 6.01 12.72
N ILE A 126 -8.84 5.74 11.42
CA ILE A 126 -10.08 5.51 10.66
C ILE A 126 -9.95 4.17 9.93
N SER A 127 -10.94 3.32 10.07
CA SER A 127 -11.01 2.01 9.41
C SER A 127 -12.45 1.68 9.05
N MET A 128 -12.63 0.89 7.99
CA MET A 128 -13.95 0.30 7.68
C MET A 128 -14.46 -0.57 8.82
N GLY A 129 -13.58 -1.25 9.55
CA GLY A 129 -13.96 -2.05 10.73
C GLY A 129 -14.60 -1.24 11.84
N LEU A 130 -14.39 0.10 11.89
CA LEU A 130 -15.05 1.00 12.85
C LEU A 130 -16.38 1.55 12.33
N LEU A 131 -16.63 1.49 11.01
CA LEU A 131 -17.81 2.06 10.36
C LEU A 131 -18.92 1.04 10.11
N VAL A 132 -18.56 -0.24 9.98
CA VAL A 132 -19.50 -1.33 9.71
C VAL A 132 -19.40 -2.34 10.83
N LYS A 133 -20.53 -2.65 11.48
CA LYS A 133 -20.58 -3.68 12.52
C LYS A 133 -20.36 -5.05 11.89
N GLU A 134 -19.58 -5.91 12.55
CA GLU A 134 -19.22 -7.25 12.06
C GLU A 134 -20.44 -8.15 11.73
N GLU A 135 -21.57 -7.93 12.38
CA GLU A 135 -22.82 -8.68 12.18
C GLU A 135 -23.52 -8.38 10.85
N GLN A 136 -23.10 -7.33 10.14
CA GLN A 136 -23.68 -6.96 8.83
C GLN A 136 -22.83 -7.52 7.71
N ALA A 137 -23.22 -8.68 7.16
CA ALA A 137 -22.66 -9.21 5.92
C ALA A 137 -22.97 -8.27 4.75
N VAL A 138 -22.13 -7.26 4.55
CA VAL A 138 -22.27 -6.32 3.43
C VAL A 138 -21.61 -6.92 2.19
N VAL A 139 -22.42 -7.14 1.15
CA VAL A 139 -21.88 -7.52 -0.16
C VAL A 139 -21.30 -6.27 -0.83
N TRP A 140 -19.99 -6.11 -0.73
CA TRP A 140 -19.28 -4.97 -1.30
C TRP A 140 -19.19 -5.06 -2.83
N ARG A 141 -19.81 -4.10 -3.52
CA ARG A 141 -19.64 -3.90 -4.96
C ARG A 141 -18.66 -2.76 -5.20
N GLY A 142 -17.92 -2.80 -6.31
CA GLY A 142 -16.87 -1.80 -6.61
C GLY A 142 -17.26 -0.33 -6.36
N PRO A 143 -18.40 0.16 -6.87
CA PRO A 143 -18.84 1.55 -6.62
C PRO A 143 -19.09 1.86 -5.13
N MET A 144 -19.59 0.89 -4.35
CA MET A 144 -19.81 1.07 -2.90
C MET A 144 -18.47 1.18 -2.16
N VAL A 145 -17.50 0.32 -2.50
CA VAL A 145 -16.14 0.39 -1.98
C VAL A 145 -15.54 1.77 -2.23
N MET A 146 -15.63 2.27 -3.46
CA MET A 146 -15.11 3.60 -3.81
C MET A 146 -15.83 4.73 -3.06
N GLY A 147 -17.15 4.64 -2.87
CA GLY A 147 -17.91 5.60 -2.09
C GLY A 147 -17.49 5.63 -0.62
N ALA A 148 -17.32 4.45 0.00
CA ALA A 148 -16.86 4.33 1.39
C ALA A 148 -15.45 4.92 1.57
N LEU A 149 -14.54 4.61 0.65
CA LEU A 149 -13.18 5.12 0.68
C LEU A 149 -13.11 6.64 0.53
N ASN A 150 -13.91 7.21 -0.39
CA ASN A 150 -14.02 8.65 -0.54
C ASN A 150 -14.57 9.30 0.74
N LYS A 151 -15.55 8.67 1.38
CA LYS A 151 -16.09 9.15 2.66
C LYS A 151 -15.02 9.10 3.76
N MET A 152 -14.25 8.03 3.86
CA MET A 152 -13.15 7.94 4.83
C MET A 152 -12.04 8.96 4.57
N LEU A 153 -11.70 9.24 3.31
CA LEU A 153 -10.65 10.20 2.95
C LEU A 153 -11.07 11.65 3.15
N PHE A 154 -12.21 12.03 2.56
CA PHE A 154 -12.65 13.42 2.47
C PHE A 154 -13.73 13.79 3.49
N GLY A 155 -14.44 12.81 4.05
CA GLY A 155 -15.44 12.98 5.11
C GLY A 155 -14.86 12.82 6.52
N THR A 156 -13.54 12.78 6.68
CA THR A 156 -12.84 12.77 7.97
C THR A 156 -12.20 14.13 8.20
N ASP A 157 -12.30 14.63 9.40
CA ASP A 157 -11.53 15.77 9.88
C ASP A 157 -10.18 15.27 10.40
N TRP A 158 -9.16 15.41 9.57
CA TRP A 158 -7.80 14.98 9.91
C TRP A 158 -7.08 15.98 10.82
N GLY A 159 -7.66 17.16 11.07
CA GLY A 159 -7.02 18.23 11.83
C GLY A 159 -5.67 18.63 11.22
N ASP A 160 -4.71 18.97 12.09
CA ASP A 160 -3.32 19.28 11.67
C ASP A 160 -2.45 18.01 11.66
N THR A 161 -2.74 17.06 10.78
CA THR A 161 -1.98 15.80 10.68
C THR A 161 -0.69 16.01 9.87
N ASP A 162 0.48 15.74 10.50
CA ASP A 162 1.77 15.81 9.81
C ASP A 162 1.96 14.63 8.86
N TYR A 163 1.57 13.41 9.28
CA TYR A 163 1.68 12.18 8.51
C TYR A 163 0.40 11.37 8.57
N LEU A 164 -0.21 11.13 7.42
CA LEU A 164 -1.29 10.17 7.25
C LEU A 164 -0.71 8.89 6.65
N ILE A 165 -0.68 7.82 7.43
CA ILE A 165 -0.27 6.49 6.98
C ILE A 165 -1.49 5.78 6.43
N VAL A 166 -1.47 5.40 5.17
CA VAL A 166 -2.59 4.73 4.50
C VAL A 166 -2.22 3.26 4.28
N ASP A 167 -2.86 2.38 5.02
CA ASP A 167 -2.77 0.94 4.82
C ASP A 167 -3.64 0.52 3.65
N THR A 168 -3.02 0.10 2.53
CA THR A 168 -3.74 -0.20 1.30
C THR A 168 -4.14 -1.69 1.22
N PRO A 169 -5.18 -2.08 0.48
CA PRO A 169 -5.45 -3.49 0.23
C PRO A 169 -4.25 -4.16 -0.46
N PRO A 170 -4.10 -5.49 -0.34
CA PRO A 170 -3.03 -6.19 -1.03
C PRO A 170 -3.23 -6.20 -2.56
N GLY A 171 -2.12 -6.24 -3.30
CA GLY A 171 -2.13 -6.31 -4.76
C GLY A 171 -1.99 -4.95 -5.46
N THR A 172 -2.16 -4.95 -6.78
CA THR A 172 -1.98 -3.79 -7.67
C THR A 172 -3.28 -3.44 -8.41
N GLY A 173 -4.45 -3.67 -7.78
CA GLY A 173 -5.76 -3.50 -8.40
C GLY A 173 -6.19 -2.03 -8.59
N ASP A 174 -7.33 -1.85 -9.27
CA ASP A 174 -7.90 -0.54 -9.66
C ASP A 174 -8.12 0.43 -8.48
N ILE A 175 -8.27 -0.09 -7.27
CA ILE A 175 -8.45 0.69 -6.04
C ILE A 175 -7.21 1.56 -5.75
N HIS A 176 -6.00 1.05 -6.03
CA HIS A 176 -4.75 1.81 -5.87
C HIS A 176 -4.65 2.93 -6.91
N LEU A 177 -5.04 2.65 -8.15
CA LEU A 177 -5.03 3.61 -9.25
C LEU A 177 -5.91 4.82 -8.96
N SER A 178 -7.15 4.57 -8.52
CA SER A 178 -8.12 5.64 -8.28
C SER A 178 -7.72 6.56 -7.12
N ARG A 179 -7.04 6.06 -6.08
CA ARG A 179 -6.66 6.84 -4.89
C ARG A 179 -5.49 7.75 -5.10
N SER A 180 -4.40 7.20 -5.62
CA SER A 180 -3.19 7.99 -5.85
C SER A 180 -3.38 9.07 -6.92
N GLN A 181 -4.40 8.90 -7.79
CA GLN A 181 -4.83 9.92 -8.74
C GLN A 181 -5.71 11.00 -8.11
N THR A 182 -6.42 10.68 -7.03
CA THR A 182 -7.38 11.60 -6.40
C THR A 182 -6.76 12.44 -5.30
N ILE A 183 -5.80 11.90 -4.55
CA ILE A 183 -5.15 12.60 -3.42
C ILE A 183 -3.70 12.95 -3.71
N GLY A 184 -3.19 14.00 -3.05
CA GLY A 184 -1.77 14.35 -3.07
C GLY A 184 -0.94 13.36 -2.24
N VAL A 185 -0.49 12.26 -2.86
CA VAL A 185 0.37 11.26 -2.20
C VAL A 185 1.81 11.74 -2.18
N SER A 186 2.43 11.84 -1.00
CA SER A 186 3.84 12.21 -0.83
C SER A 186 4.78 11.07 -1.24
N GLY A 187 4.35 9.82 -1.04
CA GLY A 187 5.10 8.65 -1.49
C GLY A 187 4.50 7.32 -1.05
N ALA A 188 5.07 6.25 -1.58
CA ALA A 188 4.67 4.88 -1.27
C ALA A 188 5.85 4.08 -0.70
N VAL A 189 5.58 3.30 0.33
CA VAL A 189 6.47 2.27 0.88
C VAL A 189 5.95 0.92 0.44
N VAL A 190 6.80 0.11 -0.16
CA VAL A 190 6.45 -1.23 -0.61
C VAL A 190 6.93 -2.25 0.41
N VAL A 191 6.03 -3.07 0.94
CA VAL A 191 6.34 -4.14 1.90
C VAL A 191 6.40 -5.49 1.18
N SER A 192 7.45 -6.25 1.41
CA SER A 192 7.66 -7.57 0.81
C SER A 192 8.39 -8.50 1.77
N THR A 193 8.41 -9.79 1.43
CA THR A 193 9.22 -10.81 2.08
C THR A 193 10.40 -11.21 1.18
N PRO A 194 11.46 -11.90 1.70
CA PRO A 194 12.61 -12.27 0.90
C PRO A 194 12.32 -13.26 -0.26
N GLN A 195 11.15 -13.89 -0.28
CA GLN A 195 10.78 -14.92 -1.26
C GLN A 195 10.89 -14.44 -2.71
N ALA A 196 11.42 -15.30 -3.59
CA ALA A 196 11.54 -15.00 -5.02
C ALA A 196 10.21 -14.62 -5.71
N VAL A 197 9.10 -15.27 -5.33
CA VAL A 197 7.76 -14.97 -5.86
C VAL A 197 7.35 -13.55 -5.51
N ALA A 198 7.67 -13.06 -4.31
CA ALA A 198 7.35 -11.71 -3.87
C ALA A 198 8.10 -10.63 -4.69
N ARG A 199 9.27 -10.96 -5.27
CA ARG A 199 10.06 -10.03 -6.11
C ARG A 199 9.31 -9.58 -7.36
N ALA A 200 8.61 -10.50 -8.03
CA ALA A 200 7.82 -10.16 -9.22
C ALA A 200 6.69 -9.17 -8.89
N ASP A 201 6.08 -9.33 -7.72
CA ASP A 201 4.99 -8.45 -7.28
C ASP A 201 5.52 -7.07 -6.85
N VAL A 202 6.72 -7.00 -6.25
CA VAL A 202 7.40 -5.72 -5.96
C VAL A 202 7.64 -4.93 -7.24
N ARG A 203 8.17 -5.56 -8.30
CA ARG A 203 8.39 -4.89 -9.60
C ARG A 203 7.09 -4.30 -10.15
N LYS A 204 6.01 -5.09 -10.16
CA LYS A 204 4.69 -4.62 -10.61
C LYS A 204 4.20 -3.44 -9.79
N GLY A 205 4.37 -3.50 -8.45
CA GLY A 205 3.98 -2.41 -7.55
C GLY A 205 4.78 -1.13 -7.82
N VAL A 206 6.10 -1.23 -7.95
CA VAL A 206 6.98 -0.08 -8.27
C VAL A 206 6.64 0.51 -9.62
N ASP A 207 6.47 -0.32 -10.67
CA ASP A 207 6.08 0.12 -12.01
C ASP A 207 4.71 0.82 -12.01
N MET A 208 3.76 0.30 -11.23
CA MET A 208 2.44 0.91 -11.05
C MET A 208 2.58 2.32 -10.44
N TYR A 209 3.30 2.48 -9.34
CA TYR A 209 3.48 3.78 -8.70
C TYR A 209 4.22 4.77 -9.60
N ASN A 210 5.24 4.33 -10.33
CA ASN A 210 5.95 5.16 -11.30
C ASN A 210 5.01 5.67 -12.41
N LYS A 211 4.15 4.79 -12.96
CA LYS A 211 3.13 5.17 -13.97
C LYS A 211 2.10 6.16 -13.43
N MET A 212 1.82 6.12 -12.13
CA MET A 212 0.89 7.05 -11.46
C MET A 212 1.57 8.36 -11.01
N GLY A 213 2.86 8.52 -11.24
CA GLY A 213 3.62 9.67 -10.76
C GLY A 213 3.67 9.76 -9.23
N VAL A 214 3.65 8.61 -8.55
CA VAL A 214 3.81 8.49 -7.09
C VAL A 214 5.24 8.03 -6.81
N ARG A 215 5.98 8.80 -6.03
CA ARG A 215 7.34 8.45 -5.64
C ARG A 215 7.36 7.21 -4.76
N VAL A 216 8.17 6.22 -5.10
CA VAL A 216 8.46 5.08 -4.21
C VAL A 216 9.57 5.51 -3.24
N LEU A 217 9.22 5.63 -1.95
CA LEU A 217 10.16 6.03 -0.88
C LEU A 217 11.19 4.96 -0.60
N GLY A 218 10.77 3.70 -0.77
CA GLY A 218 11.65 2.54 -0.68
C GLY A 218 10.89 1.25 -0.39
N LEU A 219 11.66 0.20 -0.15
CA LEU A 219 11.22 -1.17 0.12
C LEU A 219 11.45 -1.52 1.59
N VAL A 220 10.52 -2.22 2.20
CA VAL A 220 10.65 -2.87 3.51
C VAL A 220 10.72 -4.38 3.29
N GLN A 221 11.80 -5.01 3.73
CA GLN A 221 11.89 -6.45 3.85
C GLN A 221 11.30 -6.87 5.19
N ASN A 222 10.16 -7.54 5.18
CA ASN A 222 9.55 -8.09 6.39
C ASN A 222 9.77 -9.61 6.44
N MET A 223 9.77 -10.17 7.64
CA MET A 223 10.01 -11.60 7.89
C MET A 223 11.38 -12.07 7.33
N SER A 224 12.41 -11.23 7.47
CA SER A 224 13.72 -11.47 6.85
C SER A 224 14.47 -12.65 7.46
N SER A 225 14.36 -12.79 8.76
CA SER A 225 15.01 -13.88 9.51
C SER A 225 14.24 -14.16 10.78
N PHE A 226 14.43 -15.34 11.32
CA PHE A 226 13.95 -15.74 12.64
C PHE A 226 15.16 -15.97 13.57
N LEU A 227 15.13 -15.36 14.74
CA LEU A 227 16.11 -15.61 15.78
C LEU A 227 15.49 -16.58 16.81
N CYS A 228 16.08 -17.78 16.94
CA CYS A 228 15.59 -18.76 17.90
C CYS A 228 15.68 -18.19 19.33
N THR A 229 14.58 -18.19 20.05
CA THR A 229 14.49 -17.66 21.41
C THR A 229 15.26 -18.51 22.44
N ASN A 230 15.57 -19.77 22.11
CA ASN A 230 16.29 -20.70 22.99
C ASN A 230 17.80 -20.68 22.77
N CYS A 231 18.27 -20.73 21.51
CA CYS A 231 19.69 -20.86 21.18
C CYS A 231 20.28 -19.67 20.39
N SER A 232 19.49 -18.65 20.11
CA SER A 232 19.87 -17.46 19.36
C SER A 232 20.39 -17.75 17.93
N HIS A 233 20.16 -18.96 17.40
CA HIS A 233 20.49 -19.28 16.03
C HIS A 233 19.61 -18.48 15.07
N LYS A 234 20.24 -17.79 14.11
CA LYS A 234 19.54 -17.00 13.09
C LYS A 234 19.24 -17.86 11.86
N THR A 235 17.98 -17.97 11.48
CA THR A 235 17.51 -18.75 10.34
C THR A 235 16.79 -17.85 9.33
N HIS A 236 17.11 -17.96 8.06
CA HIS A 236 16.46 -17.25 6.96
C HIS A 236 15.39 -18.15 6.31
N MET A 237 14.19 -18.18 6.89
CA MET A 237 13.12 -19.11 6.49
C MET A 237 12.60 -18.86 5.07
N PHE A 238 12.70 -17.64 4.57
CA PHE A 238 12.23 -17.22 3.25
C PHE A 238 13.36 -16.88 2.27
N GLY A 239 14.61 -17.29 2.58
CA GLY A 239 15.81 -16.92 1.83
C GLY A 239 16.46 -15.65 2.33
N GLU A 240 17.68 -15.40 1.86
CA GLU A 240 18.47 -14.24 2.25
C GLU A 240 18.36 -13.12 1.22
N ASP A 241 18.37 -11.88 1.70
CA ASP A 241 18.58 -10.66 0.91
C ASP A 241 17.65 -10.44 -0.30
N GLY A 242 16.57 -11.20 -0.43
CA GLY A 242 15.72 -11.13 -1.62
C GLY A 242 15.17 -9.74 -1.90
N ALA A 243 14.74 -9.01 -0.86
CA ALA A 243 14.23 -7.64 -1.03
C ALA A 243 15.37 -6.62 -1.14
N ARG A 244 16.54 -6.86 -0.52
CA ARG A 244 17.72 -6.00 -0.69
C ARG A 244 18.22 -6.03 -2.14
N LEU A 245 18.41 -7.21 -2.71
CA LEU A 245 18.78 -7.36 -4.11
C LEU A 245 17.77 -6.71 -5.06
N MET A 246 16.48 -6.81 -4.72
CA MET A 246 15.41 -6.16 -5.49
C MET A 246 15.48 -4.63 -5.36
N ALA A 247 15.76 -4.10 -4.19
CA ALA A 247 15.91 -2.67 -3.97
C ALA A 247 17.09 -2.11 -4.80
N GLU A 248 18.23 -2.82 -4.81
CA GLU A 248 19.40 -2.49 -5.63
C GLU A 248 19.07 -2.52 -7.13
N GLU A 249 18.41 -3.59 -7.59
CA GLU A 249 18.01 -3.76 -9.01
C GLU A 249 17.06 -2.63 -9.48
N LEU A 250 16.12 -2.22 -8.63
CA LEU A 250 15.14 -1.17 -8.94
C LEU A 250 15.65 0.24 -8.65
N GLY A 251 16.86 0.39 -8.11
CA GLY A 251 17.42 1.69 -7.72
C GLY A 251 16.63 2.40 -6.61
N ILE A 252 15.93 1.63 -5.74
CA ILE A 252 15.18 2.16 -4.60
C ILE A 252 15.87 1.81 -3.28
N ARG A 253 15.56 2.55 -2.22
CA ARG A 253 16.19 2.33 -0.90
C ARG A 253 15.56 1.14 -0.18
N LEU A 254 16.38 0.35 0.54
CA LEU A 254 15.89 -0.54 1.59
C LEU A 254 15.70 0.28 2.88
N LEU A 255 14.45 0.49 3.25
CA LEU A 255 14.07 1.32 4.41
C LEU A 255 14.23 0.57 5.73
N ALA A 256 13.78 -0.70 5.75
CA ALA A 256 13.88 -1.54 6.93
C ALA A 256 14.05 -3.00 6.54
N ASP A 257 14.71 -3.73 7.42
CA ASP A 257 14.86 -5.20 7.41
C ASP A 257 14.32 -5.72 8.74
N ILE A 258 13.08 -6.22 8.71
CA ILE A 258 12.31 -6.57 9.91
C ILE A 258 12.35 -8.09 10.09
N PRO A 259 12.90 -8.59 11.21
CA PRO A 259 12.90 -10.02 11.50
C PRO A 259 11.49 -10.52 11.86
N MET A 260 11.31 -11.83 11.79
CA MET A 260 10.18 -12.51 12.45
C MET A 260 10.45 -12.50 13.96
N ASP A 261 9.63 -11.75 14.67
CA ASP A 261 9.73 -11.65 16.12
C ASP A 261 8.37 -12.00 16.76
N PRO A 262 8.30 -12.97 17.66
CA PRO A 262 7.06 -13.30 18.37
C PRO A 262 6.40 -12.10 19.06
N LEU A 263 7.18 -11.12 19.51
CA LEU A 263 6.65 -9.90 20.10
C LEU A 263 5.76 -9.10 19.14
N LEU A 264 6.05 -9.11 17.83
CA LEU A 264 5.20 -8.44 16.84
C LEU A 264 3.81 -9.07 16.76
N VAL A 265 3.74 -10.41 16.83
CA VAL A 265 2.48 -11.15 16.78
C VAL A 265 1.70 -10.93 18.08
N THR A 266 2.31 -11.24 19.22
CA THR A 266 1.63 -11.12 20.53
C THR A 266 1.20 -9.70 20.85
N SER A 267 2.03 -8.71 20.49
CA SER A 267 1.68 -7.28 20.66
C SER A 267 0.55 -6.86 19.74
N GLY A 268 0.55 -7.30 18.47
CA GLY A 268 -0.53 -7.01 17.52
C GLY A 268 -1.86 -7.61 17.95
N ASP A 269 -1.86 -8.89 18.33
CA ASP A 269 -3.07 -9.62 18.75
C ASP A 269 -3.64 -9.10 20.06
N SER A 270 -2.79 -8.63 20.97
CA SER A 270 -3.23 -8.00 22.23
C SER A 270 -3.72 -6.56 22.08
N GLY A 271 -3.60 -5.97 20.88
CA GLY A 271 -3.93 -4.56 20.65
C GLY A 271 -2.97 -3.57 21.33
N VAL A 272 -1.79 -4.03 21.76
CA VAL A 272 -0.74 -3.19 22.37
C VAL A 272 0.54 -3.29 21.53
N PRO A 273 0.66 -2.51 20.44
CA PRO A 273 1.77 -2.62 19.49
C PRO A 273 3.14 -2.58 20.13
N VAL A 274 4.15 -3.19 19.50
CA VAL A 274 5.48 -3.36 20.07
C VAL A 274 6.16 -2.05 20.48
N LEU A 275 5.90 -0.97 19.78
CA LEU A 275 6.38 0.37 20.15
C LEU A 275 5.79 0.90 21.47
N VAL A 276 4.67 0.32 21.91
CA VAL A 276 4.00 0.64 23.18
C VAL A 276 4.41 -0.35 24.27
N SER A 277 4.28 -1.65 23.97
CA SER A 277 4.51 -2.73 24.96
C SER A 277 6.00 -2.94 25.26
N HIS A 278 6.86 -2.89 24.25
CA HIS A 278 8.30 -3.19 24.36
C HIS A 278 9.15 -2.18 23.57
N PRO A 279 9.15 -0.88 23.95
CA PRO A 279 9.76 0.21 23.17
C PRO A 279 11.29 0.08 23.02
N GLU A 280 11.95 -0.70 23.88
CA GLU A 280 13.40 -0.90 23.87
C GLU A 280 13.83 -2.22 23.21
N SER A 281 12.87 -3.02 22.72
CA SER A 281 13.17 -4.26 22.01
C SER A 281 13.96 -4.01 20.73
N SER A 282 14.68 -5.03 20.25
CA SER A 282 15.44 -4.98 19.01
C SER A 282 14.55 -4.62 17.82
N VAL A 283 13.35 -5.20 17.74
CA VAL A 283 12.42 -4.93 16.65
C VAL A 283 11.79 -3.53 16.75
N ALA A 284 11.55 -2.99 17.95
CA ALA A 284 11.12 -1.60 18.11
C ALA A 284 12.19 -0.61 17.63
N LYS A 285 13.47 -0.90 17.84
CA LYS A 285 14.58 -0.07 17.30
C LYS A 285 14.60 -0.07 15.78
N VAL A 286 14.34 -1.20 15.12
CA VAL A 286 14.21 -1.26 13.65
C VAL A 286 13.11 -0.32 13.14
N TYR A 287 11.95 -0.27 13.81
CA TYR A 287 10.88 0.66 13.44
C TYR A 287 11.22 2.12 13.73
N LYS A 288 11.93 2.41 14.84
CA LYS A 288 12.43 3.78 15.13
C LYS A 288 13.39 4.25 14.03
N ASP A 289 14.34 3.41 13.60
CA ASP A 289 15.27 3.72 12.51
C ASP A 289 14.54 3.87 11.16
N PHE A 290 13.53 3.06 10.91
CA PHE A 290 12.68 3.18 9.73
C PHE A 290 11.96 4.53 9.71
N ALA A 291 11.33 4.93 10.84
CA ALA A 291 10.68 6.22 10.96
C ALA A 291 11.66 7.39 10.72
N ASN A 292 12.87 7.31 11.27
CA ASN A 292 13.92 8.30 11.02
C ASN A 292 14.24 8.45 9.53
N LYS A 293 14.36 7.33 8.80
CA LYS A 293 14.60 7.35 7.35
C LYS A 293 13.44 7.95 6.57
N ILE A 294 12.20 7.78 7.01
CA ILE A 294 11.01 8.40 6.40
C ILE A 294 11.00 9.90 6.67
N CYS A 295 11.13 10.31 7.94
CA CYS A 295 11.05 11.72 8.35
C CYS A 295 12.21 12.57 7.81
N SER A 296 13.36 11.97 7.52
CA SER A 296 14.51 12.67 6.91
C SER A 296 14.36 12.91 5.39
N GLN A 297 13.38 12.31 4.73
CA GLN A 297 13.13 12.55 3.32
C GLN A 297 12.33 13.86 3.13
N LYS A 298 12.68 14.64 2.12
CA LYS A 298 11.82 15.74 1.66
C LYS A 298 10.62 15.13 0.92
N LEU A 299 9.48 15.14 1.56
CA LEU A 299 8.21 14.60 1.04
C LEU A 299 7.38 15.68 0.34
#